data_b7882046f5763e695d9c83e78b29191e
#
_entry.id   b7882046f5763e695d9c83e78b29191e
#
_cell.length_a   1.000
_cell.length_b   1.000
_cell.length_c   1.000
_cell.angle_alpha   90.00
_cell.angle_beta   90.00
_cell.angle_gamma   90.00
#
_symmetry.space_group_name_H-M   'P 1'
#
loop_
_entity.id
_entity.type
_entity.pdbx_description
1 polymer ?
#
loop_
_entity_poly.entity_id
_entity_poly.type
_entity_poly.pdbx_seq_one_letter_code
_entity_poly.pdbx_strand_id
1 'polypeptide(L)'
;MLAKLIAAALLPCLPVFALAENAPARRGADGMLRLYYWQAPTTLNPYLSGGIKDVEAASMILEPLARLDPEGEMIPWLAREIPTLENGGIAADLRSITWHLRPGLTWSDGSPVTSGDVKFTLEYCMAAGSGCAQQAKFRDVIAVDTPDALTAVLRFAAPKPFPYGPFVGPQTPLLQAAQFADCLGTRAAGCTAANFGPIGTGPFRAVDFRPGDAARFDTNPAYRVPDLPAFETVLLKGGGDAITAGRAVLVTGEFDYAWNLQLGPDVLEAMASKGKGQVVTAFSTLVERMALNLREPMPRGSSTNDAKPIPHPAMADVAVRRALAMSLDRNMMTQIGYGAAGRVTCNIVPGPAAYASRANDGCAAQDIPGAQAVLTDAGWTDDNGNGVRERDGRELRFIFQTSTNAVRQDFQVLAKEWWRQIGVETELRSTDASVFFGTDADNPDTLQRFDAHIQMYASASDGPDPEAYLSGWACDNIPNAQNGWQGRNVGGWCDPAYDALLDQLSVTAELDDRAALARTLNDMLVQNYIVVPLVDRGRVSAHANTLEGVRMNAWDSELWNIAEWRRARP
;
A
#
# COMPACT_ATOMS: atom_id res chain seq x y z
N MET A 1 -66.93 -51.61 51.04
CA MET A 1 -65.53 -52.01 50.71
C MET A 1 -65.04 -51.06 49.65
N LEU A 2 -64.18 -50.13 50.04
CA LEU A 2 -63.63 -49.08 49.17
C LEU A 2 -62.38 -49.59 48.42
N ALA A 3 -62.41 -49.51 47.12
CA ALA A 3 -61.22 -49.73 46.28
C ALA A 3 -60.58 -48.39 45.98
N LYS A 4 -59.31 -48.21 46.39
CA LYS A 4 -58.47 -47.03 46.09
C LYS A 4 -57.81 -47.25 44.74
N LEU A 5 -58.13 -46.38 43.79
CA LEU A 5 -57.37 -46.21 42.52
C LEU A 5 -56.16 -45.33 42.80
N ILE A 6 -54.98 -45.87 42.49
CA ILE A 6 -53.70 -45.08 42.48
C ILE A 6 -53.49 -44.68 41.03
N ALA A 7 -53.54 -43.36 40.74
CA ALA A 7 -53.16 -42.79 39.45
C ALA A 7 -51.66 -42.51 39.46
N ALA A 8 -50.90 -43.18 38.62
CA ALA A 8 -49.48 -42.89 38.37
C ALA A 8 -49.36 -41.76 37.36
N ALA A 9 -48.81 -40.63 37.76
CA ALA A 9 -48.49 -39.50 36.88
C ALA A 9 -47.16 -39.78 36.16
N LEU A 10 -47.21 -39.98 34.85
CA LEU A 10 -46.03 -39.97 33.95
C LEU A 10 -45.66 -38.52 33.67
N LEU A 11 -44.52 -38.03 34.23
CA LEU A 11 -43.88 -36.78 33.79
C LEU A 11 -43.15 -37.06 32.47
N PRO A 12 -43.34 -36.23 31.41
CA PRO A 12 -42.53 -36.30 30.21
C PRO A 12 -41.15 -35.70 30.50
N CYS A 13 -40.09 -36.50 30.33
CA CYS A 13 -38.71 -36.04 30.31
C CYS A 13 -38.49 -35.27 29.01
N LEU A 14 -38.51 -33.94 29.05
CA LEU A 14 -38.06 -33.09 27.95
C LEU A 14 -36.51 -33.13 27.91
N PRO A 15 -35.89 -33.36 26.72
CA PRO A 15 -34.45 -33.25 26.61
C PRO A 15 -34.06 -31.78 26.80
N VAL A 16 -33.29 -31.49 27.84
CA VAL A 16 -32.60 -30.23 28.00
C VAL A 16 -31.50 -30.20 26.95
N PHE A 17 -31.73 -29.49 25.85
CA PHE A 17 -30.64 -29.06 24.98
C PHE A 17 -29.82 -28.08 25.78
N ALA A 18 -28.68 -28.53 26.28
CA ALA A 18 -27.63 -27.65 26.79
C ALA A 18 -27.13 -26.82 25.59
N LEU A 19 -27.57 -25.56 25.54
CA LEU A 19 -26.87 -24.57 24.73
C LEU A 19 -25.44 -24.59 25.23
N ALA A 20 -24.51 -25.04 24.41
CA ALA A 20 -23.09 -24.91 24.69
C ALA A 20 -22.80 -23.40 24.83
N GLU A 21 -22.77 -22.90 26.06
CA GLU A 21 -22.24 -21.58 26.36
C GLU A 21 -20.81 -21.55 25.79
N ASN A 22 -20.59 -20.70 24.79
CA ASN A 22 -19.26 -20.43 24.29
C ASN A 22 -18.43 -19.95 25.49
N ALA A 23 -17.52 -20.80 25.97
CA ALA A 23 -16.58 -20.39 27.00
C ALA A 23 -15.86 -19.12 26.52
N PRO A 24 -15.73 -18.08 27.38
CA PRO A 24 -15.06 -16.85 26.97
C PRO A 24 -13.68 -17.18 26.42
N ALA A 25 -13.29 -16.51 25.31
CA ALA A 25 -11.97 -16.63 24.76
C ALA A 25 -10.96 -16.31 25.88
N ARG A 26 -9.96 -17.18 26.06
CA ARG A 26 -8.85 -16.90 27.00
C ARG A 26 -7.63 -16.56 26.19
N ARG A 27 -6.92 -15.54 26.62
CA ARG A 27 -5.63 -15.16 26.03
C ARG A 27 -4.72 -16.38 25.88
N GLY A 28 -4.18 -16.60 24.67
CA GLY A 28 -3.26 -17.69 24.37
C GLY A 28 -3.88 -19.08 24.24
N ALA A 29 -5.23 -19.24 24.32
CA ALA A 29 -5.87 -20.56 24.34
C ALA A 29 -5.75 -21.35 23.04
N ASP A 30 -5.56 -20.68 21.89
CA ASP A 30 -5.53 -21.30 20.57
C ASP A 30 -4.13 -21.76 20.13
N GLY A 31 -3.14 -21.68 21.05
CA GLY A 31 -1.79 -22.17 20.83
C GLY A 31 -1.00 -21.35 19.78
N MET A 32 -0.51 -22.02 18.74
CA MET A 32 0.41 -21.40 17.77
C MET A 32 -0.31 -21.02 16.47
N LEU A 33 -0.10 -19.77 16.01
CA LEU A 33 -0.44 -19.27 14.67
C LEU A 33 0.80 -19.31 13.78
N ARG A 34 0.68 -19.83 12.55
CA ARG A 34 1.79 -19.93 11.59
C ARG A 34 1.53 -19.05 10.39
N LEU A 35 2.38 -18.03 10.19
CA LEU A 35 2.33 -17.10 9.07
C LEU A 35 3.46 -17.41 8.08
N TYR A 36 3.18 -17.37 6.78
CA TYR A 36 4.17 -17.54 5.74
C TYR A 36 4.31 -16.25 4.91
N TYR A 37 5.47 -15.62 5.04
CA TYR A 37 5.86 -14.41 4.31
C TYR A 37 7.00 -14.75 3.35
N TRP A 38 6.70 -15.06 2.09
CA TRP A 38 7.73 -15.42 1.11
C TRP A 38 8.78 -14.32 0.90
N GLN A 39 8.40 -13.04 1.09
CA GLN A 39 9.35 -11.95 1.29
C GLN A 39 9.59 -11.78 2.79
N ALA A 40 10.71 -12.31 3.25
CA ALA A 40 11.02 -12.31 4.68
C ALA A 40 11.26 -10.90 5.25
N PRO A 41 10.77 -10.59 6.46
CA PRO A 41 11.11 -9.35 7.15
C PRO A 41 12.60 -9.24 7.43
N THR A 42 13.15 -8.03 7.34
CA THR A 42 14.56 -7.73 7.61
C THR A 42 14.78 -6.87 8.84
N THR A 43 13.72 -6.24 9.34
CA THR A 43 13.69 -5.46 10.57
C THR A 43 12.28 -5.48 11.17
N LEU A 44 12.16 -5.20 12.46
CA LEU A 44 10.88 -4.96 13.15
C LEU A 44 10.71 -3.47 13.52
N ASN A 45 11.59 -2.60 12.97
CA ASN A 45 11.48 -1.15 13.08
C ASN A 45 11.04 -0.55 11.74
N PRO A 46 9.75 -0.16 11.58
CA PRO A 46 9.21 0.34 10.31
C PRO A 46 9.78 1.70 9.90
N TYR A 47 10.44 2.40 10.81
CA TYR A 47 11.12 3.65 10.49
C TYR A 47 12.41 3.47 9.69
N LEU A 48 12.99 2.26 9.71
CA LEU A 48 14.23 1.94 8.99
C LEU A 48 13.97 1.11 7.72
N SER A 49 12.71 0.98 7.30
CA SER A 49 12.36 0.24 6.08
C SER A 49 11.18 0.86 5.35
N GLY A 50 11.27 0.93 4.03
CA GLY A 50 10.14 1.18 3.13
C GLY A 50 9.40 -0.09 2.70
N GLY A 51 9.83 -1.28 3.16
CA GLY A 51 9.28 -2.56 2.77
C GLY A 51 8.00 -2.91 3.52
N ILE A 52 6.90 -3.17 2.79
CA ILE A 52 5.61 -3.54 3.40
C ILE A 52 5.75 -4.78 4.31
N LYS A 53 6.55 -5.77 3.93
CA LYS A 53 6.82 -6.98 4.73
C LYS A 53 7.33 -6.68 6.16
N ASP A 54 8.13 -5.63 6.29
CA ASP A 54 8.69 -5.20 7.58
C ASP A 54 7.64 -4.46 8.41
N VAL A 55 6.85 -3.59 7.76
CA VAL A 55 5.72 -2.89 8.38
C VAL A 55 4.66 -3.87 8.87
N GLU A 56 4.32 -4.88 8.07
CA GLU A 56 3.38 -5.95 8.46
C GLU A 56 3.86 -6.69 9.71
N ALA A 57 5.11 -7.16 9.71
CA ALA A 57 5.67 -7.88 10.86
C ALA A 57 5.74 -7.01 12.12
N ALA A 58 6.13 -5.73 11.97
CA ALA A 58 6.19 -4.78 13.08
C ALA A 58 4.81 -4.44 13.66
N SER A 59 3.74 -4.48 12.85
CA SER A 59 2.37 -4.11 13.26
C SER A 59 1.77 -5.04 14.33
N MET A 60 2.34 -6.22 14.53
CA MET A 60 1.99 -7.12 15.62
C MET A 60 2.50 -6.63 16.99
N ILE A 61 3.51 -5.77 16.99
CA ILE A 61 4.22 -5.30 18.19
C ILE A 61 3.98 -3.82 18.42
N LEU A 62 4.16 -2.99 17.38
CA LEU A 62 4.11 -1.55 17.43
C LEU A 62 2.77 -1.04 16.93
N GLU A 63 2.19 -0.07 17.62
CA GLU A 63 0.86 0.46 17.30
C GLU A 63 0.89 1.99 17.14
N PRO A 64 0.07 2.53 16.19
CA PRO A 64 -0.08 3.97 15.98
C PRO A 64 -1.12 4.58 16.91
N LEU A 65 -1.29 5.92 16.85
CA LEU A 65 -2.36 6.62 17.57
C LEU A 65 -3.74 6.31 16.97
N ALA A 66 -3.81 6.19 15.64
CA ALA A 66 -5.02 5.79 14.93
C ALA A 66 -4.67 4.80 13.81
N ARG A 67 -5.63 3.97 13.44
CA ARG A 67 -5.55 3.03 12.31
C ARG A 67 -6.58 3.39 11.26
N LEU A 68 -6.48 2.74 10.11
CA LEU A 68 -7.50 2.74 9.08
C LEU A 68 -8.22 1.38 9.12
N ASP A 69 -9.54 1.40 9.01
CA ASP A 69 -10.33 0.19 8.89
C ASP A 69 -10.33 -0.34 7.43
N PRO A 70 -10.96 -1.50 7.14
CA PRO A 70 -11.04 -2.03 5.77
C PRO A 70 -11.75 -1.14 4.75
N GLU A 71 -12.56 -0.19 5.21
CA GLU A 71 -13.29 0.79 4.40
C GLU A 71 -12.45 2.06 4.14
N GLY A 72 -11.31 2.22 4.85
CA GLY A 72 -10.41 3.38 4.76
C GLY A 72 -10.77 4.50 5.75
N GLU A 73 -11.68 4.24 6.68
CA GLU A 73 -12.06 5.20 7.71
C GLU A 73 -11.07 5.17 8.89
N MET A 74 -10.77 6.36 9.44
CA MET A 74 -9.87 6.44 10.60
C MET A 74 -10.57 6.00 11.88
N ILE A 75 -9.96 5.05 12.59
CA ILE A 75 -10.42 4.57 13.90
C ILE A 75 -9.39 4.89 14.99
N PRO A 76 -9.82 5.36 16.18
CA PRO A 76 -8.90 5.64 17.27
C PRO A 76 -8.30 4.33 17.80
N TRP A 77 -6.95 4.31 17.99
CA TRP A 77 -6.25 3.10 18.43
C TRP A 77 -5.59 3.27 19.79
N LEU A 78 -4.38 3.88 19.86
CA LEU A 78 -3.80 4.32 21.14
C LEU A 78 -4.36 5.69 21.58
N ALA A 79 -4.86 6.49 20.65
CA ALA A 79 -5.62 7.70 20.95
C ALA A 79 -7.04 7.36 21.43
N ARG A 80 -7.60 8.24 22.25
CA ARG A 80 -8.97 8.13 22.76
C ARG A 80 -10.02 8.38 21.68
N GLU A 81 -9.74 9.30 20.78
CA GLU A 81 -10.62 9.78 19.70
C GLU A 81 -9.78 10.27 18.53
N ILE A 82 -10.40 10.41 17.35
CA ILE A 82 -9.78 11.07 16.21
C ILE A 82 -9.95 12.59 16.39
N PRO A 83 -8.84 13.37 16.40
CA PRO A 83 -8.93 14.82 16.45
C PRO A 83 -9.55 15.36 15.17
N THR A 84 -10.51 16.28 15.29
CA THR A 84 -11.19 16.97 14.16
C THR A 84 -11.29 18.47 14.43
N LEU A 85 -11.68 19.24 13.42
CA LEU A 85 -12.06 20.65 13.63
C LEU A 85 -13.27 20.76 14.55
N GLU A 86 -14.27 19.90 14.39
CA GLU A 86 -15.51 19.91 15.13
C GLU A 86 -15.31 19.67 16.63
N ASN A 87 -14.45 18.68 17.01
CA ASN A 87 -14.15 18.39 18.41
C ASN A 87 -13.03 19.27 18.99
N GLY A 88 -12.49 20.22 18.20
CA GLY A 88 -11.40 21.11 18.61
C GLY A 88 -10.03 20.45 18.69
N GLY A 89 -9.92 19.20 18.27
CA GLY A 89 -8.65 18.47 18.20
C GLY A 89 -7.72 18.98 17.09
N ILE A 90 -8.27 19.59 16.05
CA ILE A 90 -7.53 20.38 15.06
C ILE A 90 -7.82 21.86 15.34
N ALA A 91 -6.76 22.68 15.43
CA ALA A 91 -6.92 24.11 15.63
C ALA A 91 -7.57 24.79 14.41
N ALA A 92 -8.36 25.85 14.64
CA ALA A 92 -9.07 26.57 13.57
C ALA A 92 -8.13 27.21 12.52
N ASP A 93 -6.87 27.47 12.86
CA ASP A 93 -5.83 27.97 11.96
C ASP A 93 -5.12 26.83 11.20
N LEU A 94 -5.54 25.56 11.42
CA LEU A 94 -4.98 24.34 10.83
C LEU A 94 -3.48 24.14 11.13
N ARG A 95 -2.92 24.81 12.16
CA ARG A 95 -1.49 24.74 12.47
C ARG A 95 -1.15 23.80 13.62
N SER A 96 -2.14 23.12 14.18
CA SER A 96 -1.89 22.09 15.17
C SER A 96 -2.97 21.03 15.22
N ILE A 97 -2.56 19.81 15.61
CA ILE A 97 -3.44 18.70 15.95
C ILE A 97 -3.10 18.21 17.34
N THR A 98 -4.13 17.99 18.16
CA THR A 98 -4.02 17.54 19.56
C THR A 98 -4.48 16.10 19.66
N TRP A 99 -3.58 15.22 20.06
CA TRP A 99 -3.88 13.82 20.34
C TRP A 99 -4.00 13.59 21.83
N HIS A 100 -5.07 12.92 22.24
CA HIS A 100 -5.25 12.45 23.61
C HIS A 100 -5.07 10.95 23.68
N LEU A 101 -4.06 10.47 24.41
CA LEU A 101 -3.82 9.05 24.64
C LEU A 101 -4.91 8.45 25.52
N ARG A 102 -5.22 7.17 25.32
CA ARG A 102 -6.07 6.42 26.23
C ARG A 102 -5.37 6.30 27.59
N PRO A 103 -6.08 6.46 28.73
CA PRO A 103 -5.49 6.25 30.02
C PRO A 103 -5.14 4.78 30.25
N GLY A 104 -4.10 4.52 31.06
CA GLY A 104 -3.70 3.17 31.47
C GLY A 104 -3.00 2.33 30.40
N LEU A 105 -2.57 2.93 29.28
CA LEU A 105 -1.74 2.24 28.29
C LEU A 105 -0.37 1.92 28.87
N THR A 106 0.09 0.69 28.63
CA THR A 106 1.43 0.23 29.02
C THR A 106 2.17 -0.40 27.86
N TRP A 107 3.46 -0.23 27.83
CA TRP A 107 4.37 -1.00 27.00
C TRP A 107 4.44 -2.45 27.47
N SER A 108 4.99 -3.35 26.65
CA SER A 108 5.10 -4.79 26.97
C SER A 108 6.05 -5.09 28.13
N ASP A 109 6.86 -4.13 28.56
CA ASP A 109 7.70 -4.19 29.77
C ASP A 109 6.99 -3.69 31.03
N GLY A 110 5.73 -3.23 30.90
CA GLY A 110 4.91 -2.70 31.98
C GLY A 110 5.08 -1.22 32.25
N SER A 111 6.01 -0.51 31.59
CA SER A 111 6.16 0.94 31.74
C SER A 111 5.00 1.68 31.06
N PRO A 112 4.62 2.89 31.54
CA PRO A 112 3.50 3.64 30.98
C PRO A 112 3.83 4.22 29.60
N VAL A 113 2.85 4.25 28.70
CA VAL A 113 2.90 5.01 27.44
C VAL A 113 2.52 6.45 27.73
N THR A 114 3.32 7.39 27.24
CA THR A 114 3.14 8.81 27.49
C THR A 114 3.23 9.66 26.22
N SER A 115 2.78 10.92 26.30
CA SER A 115 2.99 11.92 25.26
C SER A 115 4.47 12.17 24.95
N GLY A 116 5.36 11.87 25.92
CA GLY A 116 6.81 11.90 25.71
C GLY A 116 7.28 10.91 24.64
N ASP A 117 6.63 9.74 24.51
CA ASP A 117 6.93 8.75 23.48
C ASP A 117 6.50 9.26 22.08
N VAL A 118 5.41 10.02 22.00
CA VAL A 118 4.96 10.68 20.75
C VAL A 118 6.01 11.69 20.30
N LYS A 119 6.46 12.56 21.22
CA LYS A 119 7.52 13.54 20.95
C LYS A 119 8.82 12.86 20.52
N PHE A 120 9.25 11.85 21.27
CA PHE A 120 10.46 11.10 20.97
C PHE A 120 10.42 10.44 19.59
N THR A 121 9.27 9.88 19.19
CA THR A 121 9.12 9.21 17.90
C THR A 121 9.33 10.19 16.74
N LEU A 122 8.82 11.43 16.85
CA LEU A 122 9.15 12.49 15.90
C LEU A 122 10.65 12.78 15.87
N GLU A 123 11.26 12.99 17.05
CA GLU A 123 12.69 13.29 17.19
C GLU A 123 13.55 12.17 16.60
N TYR A 124 13.18 10.91 16.81
CA TYR A 124 13.85 9.74 16.23
C TYR A 124 13.86 9.78 14.69
N CYS A 125 12.70 9.98 14.08
CA CYS A 125 12.59 10.00 12.62
C CYS A 125 13.27 11.24 12.00
N MET A 126 13.15 12.41 12.62
CA MET A 126 13.65 13.67 12.08
C MET A 126 15.12 13.97 12.44
N ALA A 127 15.74 13.15 13.29
CA ALA A 127 17.16 13.31 13.61
C ALA A 127 18.05 13.18 12.37
N ALA A 128 19.03 14.09 12.24
CA ALA A 128 19.94 14.10 11.10
C ALA A 128 20.70 12.76 10.98
N GLY A 129 20.67 12.15 9.80
CA GLY A 129 21.31 10.86 9.54
C GLY A 129 20.58 9.63 10.09
N SER A 130 19.33 9.76 10.52
CA SER A 130 18.52 8.63 11.03
C SER A 130 18.22 7.57 9.97
N GLY A 131 18.21 7.93 8.69
CA GLY A 131 17.78 7.04 7.62
C GLY A 131 16.29 6.68 7.68
N CYS A 132 15.47 7.54 8.31
CA CYS A 132 14.06 7.27 8.49
C CYS A 132 13.30 7.22 7.16
N ALA A 133 12.76 6.06 6.83
CA ALA A 133 11.97 5.83 5.61
C ALA A 133 10.62 6.58 5.62
N GLN A 134 10.14 7.00 6.80
CA GLN A 134 8.86 7.68 6.99
C GLN A 134 9.00 9.21 7.14
N GLN A 135 10.18 9.76 6.89
CA GLN A 135 10.48 11.18 7.11
C GLN A 135 9.48 12.12 6.41
N ALA A 136 9.01 11.76 5.23
CA ALA A 136 8.04 12.56 4.48
C ALA A 136 6.74 12.80 5.24
N LYS A 137 6.30 11.85 6.08
CA LYS A 137 5.08 11.98 6.89
C LYS A 137 5.22 12.96 8.05
N PHE A 138 6.45 13.24 8.47
CA PHE A 138 6.76 14.13 9.61
C PHE A 138 7.32 15.48 9.20
N ARG A 139 7.65 15.69 7.92
CA ARG A 139 8.37 16.86 7.41
C ARG A 139 7.78 18.20 7.83
N ASP A 140 6.44 18.29 7.86
CA ASP A 140 5.72 19.53 8.14
C ASP A 140 5.56 19.80 9.65
N VAL A 141 5.90 18.83 10.50
CA VAL A 141 5.82 18.96 11.96
C VAL A 141 7.08 19.65 12.48
N ILE A 142 6.91 20.80 13.10
CA ILE A 142 8.01 21.60 13.66
C ILE A 142 8.24 21.40 15.15
N ALA A 143 7.22 20.91 15.87
CA ALA A 143 7.30 20.63 17.31
C ALA A 143 6.20 19.67 17.74
N VAL A 144 6.47 18.96 18.84
CA VAL A 144 5.45 18.25 19.64
C VAL A 144 5.53 18.76 21.07
N ASP A 145 4.46 19.44 21.51
CA ASP A 145 4.32 19.86 22.89
C ASP A 145 3.63 18.75 23.70
N THR A 146 4.06 18.56 24.93
CA THR A 146 3.52 17.54 25.83
C THR A 146 3.07 18.21 27.15
N PRO A 147 1.91 18.91 27.14
CA PRO A 147 1.45 19.66 28.31
C PRO A 147 1.17 18.77 29.52
N ASP A 148 0.85 17.52 29.31
CA ASP A 148 0.71 16.48 30.32
C ASP A 148 1.07 15.11 29.75
N ALA A 149 1.06 14.08 30.59
CA ALA A 149 1.48 12.73 30.22
C ALA A 149 0.61 12.06 29.13
N LEU A 150 -0.61 12.53 28.89
CA LEU A 150 -1.55 11.92 27.95
C LEU A 150 -1.91 12.82 26.77
N THR A 151 -1.38 14.04 26.70
CA THR A 151 -1.70 15.00 25.64
C THR A 151 -0.46 15.35 24.82
N ALA A 152 -0.53 15.12 23.52
CA ALA A 152 0.50 15.49 22.55
C ALA A 152 -0.08 16.47 21.52
N VAL A 153 0.53 17.65 21.38
CA VAL A 153 0.13 18.67 20.41
C VAL A 153 1.21 18.79 19.34
N LEU A 154 0.90 18.31 18.13
CA LEU A 154 1.77 18.48 16.98
C LEU A 154 1.55 19.86 16.37
N ARG A 155 2.63 20.61 16.13
CA ARG A 155 2.58 21.92 15.48
C ARG A 155 3.15 21.86 14.07
N PHE A 156 2.50 22.53 13.14
CA PHE A 156 2.88 22.56 11.73
C PHE A 156 3.47 23.94 11.35
N ALA A 157 4.43 23.93 10.43
CA ALA A 157 5.05 25.15 9.90
C ALA A 157 4.04 26.04 9.14
N ALA A 158 3.07 25.42 8.45
CA ALA A 158 2.00 26.05 7.70
C ALA A 158 0.65 25.41 8.03
N PRO A 159 -0.49 26.01 7.67
CA PRO A 159 -1.77 25.34 7.77
C PRO A 159 -1.75 23.97 7.10
N LYS A 160 -2.24 22.93 7.80
CA LYS A 160 -2.29 21.55 7.33
C LYS A 160 -3.72 21.02 7.41
N PRO A 161 -4.49 21.09 6.31
CA PRO A 161 -5.88 20.66 6.28
C PRO A 161 -6.10 19.18 6.59
N PHE A 162 -5.15 18.32 6.17
CA PHE A 162 -5.17 16.89 6.46
C PHE A 162 -3.93 16.51 7.30
N PRO A 163 -3.98 16.69 8.64
CA PRO A 163 -2.79 16.58 9.51
C PRO A 163 -2.50 15.14 9.98
N TYR A 164 -3.10 14.12 9.37
CA TYR A 164 -3.06 12.73 9.83
C TYR A 164 -1.92 11.90 9.23
N GLY A 165 -0.95 12.50 8.57
CA GLY A 165 0.25 11.81 8.09
C GLY A 165 1.07 11.17 9.23
N PRO A 166 1.39 11.91 10.29
CA PRO A 166 2.06 11.37 11.48
C PRO A 166 1.12 10.51 12.33
N PHE A 167 1.64 9.39 12.82
CA PHE A 167 1.00 8.52 13.83
C PHE A 167 -0.35 7.88 13.42
N VAL A 168 -0.68 7.88 12.13
CA VAL A 168 -1.84 7.15 11.60
C VAL A 168 -1.37 6.04 10.67
N GLY A 169 -1.89 4.83 10.90
CA GLY A 169 -1.53 3.64 10.14
C GLY A 169 -0.20 2.99 10.58
N PRO A 170 0.10 1.81 10.04
CA PRO A 170 1.14 0.91 10.56
C PRO A 170 2.57 1.37 10.27
N GLN A 171 2.76 2.36 9.40
CA GLN A 171 4.08 2.88 9.05
C GLN A 171 4.64 3.86 10.08
N THR A 172 3.78 4.47 10.89
CA THR A 172 4.16 5.50 11.87
C THR A 172 3.68 5.17 13.29
N PRO A 173 4.01 3.96 13.82
CA PRO A 173 3.66 3.58 15.18
C PRO A 173 4.50 4.36 16.21
N LEU A 174 4.10 4.31 17.49
CA LEU A 174 4.92 4.86 18.57
C LEU A 174 6.16 3.98 18.83
N LEU A 175 7.28 4.63 19.14
CA LEU A 175 8.48 4.01 19.68
C LEU A 175 8.61 4.34 21.18
N GLN A 176 9.04 3.37 21.99
CA GLN A 176 9.33 3.60 23.40
C GLN A 176 10.59 4.45 23.55
N ALA A 177 10.45 5.65 24.10
CA ALA A 177 11.56 6.59 24.26
C ALA A 177 12.74 5.99 25.05
N ALA A 178 12.45 5.24 26.11
CA ALA A 178 13.48 4.64 26.96
C ALA A 178 14.34 3.61 26.22
N GLN A 179 13.73 2.76 25.38
CA GLN A 179 14.47 1.74 24.62
C GLN A 179 15.34 2.34 23.53
N PHE A 180 14.84 3.38 22.84
CA PHE A 180 15.49 3.98 21.68
C PHE A 180 16.30 5.24 21.98
N ALA A 181 16.45 5.63 23.27
CA ALA A 181 17.14 6.87 23.67
C ALA A 181 18.53 7.03 23.06
N ASP A 182 19.31 5.96 22.99
CA ASP A 182 20.66 5.94 22.44
C ASP A 182 20.71 5.70 20.92
N CYS A 183 19.54 5.55 20.26
CA CYS A 183 19.42 5.17 18.85
C CYS A 183 19.11 6.36 17.92
N LEU A 184 19.43 7.58 18.30
CA LEU A 184 19.14 8.77 17.51
C LEU A 184 20.16 9.02 16.39
N GLY A 185 19.69 9.59 15.28
CA GLY A 185 20.51 10.01 14.14
C GLY A 185 21.26 8.83 13.49
N THR A 186 22.54 9.00 13.23
CA THR A 186 23.38 7.98 12.56
C THR A 186 23.49 6.66 13.33
N ARG A 187 23.11 6.62 14.62
CA ARG A 187 23.11 5.39 15.42
C ARG A 187 21.88 4.51 15.20
N ALA A 188 20.81 5.05 14.61
CA ALA A 188 19.54 4.36 14.46
C ALA A 188 19.67 2.97 13.81
N ALA A 189 20.36 2.86 12.69
CA ALA A 189 20.56 1.58 11.99
C ALA A 189 21.39 0.57 12.82
N GLY A 190 22.32 1.05 13.65
CA GLY A 190 23.18 0.21 14.49
C GLY A 190 22.53 -0.32 15.77
N CYS A 191 21.36 0.16 16.14
CA CYS A 191 20.62 -0.29 17.33
C CYS A 191 19.92 -1.64 17.13
N THR A 192 20.68 -2.67 16.76
CA THR A 192 20.17 -3.99 16.36
C THR A 192 19.20 -4.59 17.38
N ALA A 193 19.52 -4.55 18.67
CA ALA A 193 18.66 -5.12 19.70
C ALA A 193 17.25 -4.46 19.73
N ALA A 194 17.18 -3.13 19.66
CA ALA A 194 15.91 -2.42 19.62
C ALA A 194 15.18 -2.59 18.28
N ASN A 195 15.91 -2.60 17.16
CA ASN A 195 15.32 -2.76 15.83
C ASN A 195 14.78 -4.17 15.57
N PHE A 196 15.30 -5.19 16.25
CA PHE A 196 14.91 -6.61 16.10
C PHE A 196 13.98 -7.10 17.20
N GLY A 197 13.92 -6.39 18.31
CA GLY A 197 13.06 -6.69 19.45
C GLY A 197 12.48 -5.42 20.06
N PRO A 198 11.68 -4.63 19.29
CA PRO A 198 11.10 -3.41 19.85
C PRO A 198 10.11 -3.74 20.96
N ILE A 199 10.14 -2.94 22.03
CA ILE A 199 9.12 -2.94 23.09
C ILE A 199 7.91 -2.18 22.52
N GLY A 200 6.76 -2.84 22.48
CA GLY A 200 5.56 -2.29 21.87
C GLY A 200 4.33 -2.41 22.75
N THR A 201 3.22 -1.87 22.27
CA THR A 201 1.90 -1.92 22.92
C THR A 201 0.99 -2.98 22.30
N GLY A 202 1.42 -3.60 21.20
CA GLY A 202 0.65 -4.55 20.39
C GLY A 202 0.36 -5.87 21.09
N PRO A 203 -0.46 -6.74 20.46
CA PRO A 203 -0.90 -8.01 21.06
C PRO A 203 0.24 -9.02 21.26
N PHE A 204 1.36 -8.87 20.55
CA PHE A 204 2.50 -9.76 20.64
C PHE A 204 3.79 -8.99 20.93
N ARG A 205 4.83 -9.71 21.37
CA ARG A 205 6.21 -9.24 21.54
C ARG A 205 7.16 -10.18 20.83
N ALA A 206 8.22 -9.65 20.21
CA ALA A 206 9.25 -10.46 19.60
C ALA A 206 10.08 -11.19 20.66
N VAL A 207 10.35 -12.47 20.44
CA VAL A 207 11.23 -13.31 21.30
C VAL A 207 12.40 -13.90 20.55
N ASP A 208 12.26 -14.09 19.23
CA ASP A 208 13.36 -14.47 18.34
C ASP A 208 13.10 -13.82 16.97
N PHE A 209 14.11 -13.16 16.42
CA PHE A 209 14.05 -12.56 15.10
C PHE A 209 15.34 -12.82 14.34
N ARG A 210 15.21 -13.50 13.23
CA ARG A 210 16.30 -13.79 12.28
C ARG A 210 15.99 -13.06 10.96
N PRO A 211 16.63 -11.91 10.70
CA PRO A 211 16.39 -11.13 9.48
C PRO A 211 16.51 -11.98 8.22
N GLY A 212 15.52 -11.90 7.33
CA GLY A 212 15.50 -12.65 6.07
C GLY A 212 15.12 -14.14 6.20
N ASP A 213 14.78 -14.63 7.40
CA ASP A 213 14.47 -16.05 7.65
C ASP A 213 13.16 -16.22 8.43
N ALA A 214 13.16 -15.95 9.73
CA ALA A 214 12.01 -16.26 10.58
C ALA A 214 11.91 -15.33 11.78
N ALA A 215 10.69 -15.23 12.34
CA ALA A 215 10.45 -14.55 13.59
C ALA A 215 9.48 -15.34 14.47
N ARG A 216 9.70 -15.31 15.78
CA ARG A 216 8.78 -15.83 16.79
C ARG A 216 8.32 -14.69 17.67
N PHE A 217 7.02 -14.66 17.90
CA PHE A 217 6.38 -13.70 18.77
C PHE A 217 5.55 -14.45 19.81
N ASP A 218 5.62 -14.04 21.06
CA ASP A 218 4.76 -14.55 22.13
C ASP A 218 3.74 -13.48 22.53
N THR A 219 2.63 -13.89 23.09
CA THR A 219 1.60 -13.01 23.62
C THR A 219 2.21 -11.92 24.50
N ASN A 220 1.76 -10.68 24.30
CA ASN A 220 2.07 -9.57 25.20
C ASN A 220 1.15 -9.63 26.43
N PRO A 221 1.67 -9.92 27.66
CA PRO A 221 0.85 -10.00 28.86
C PRO A 221 0.23 -8.65 29.26
N ALA A 222 0.85 -7.54 28.84
CA ALA A 222 0.38 -6.18 29.10
C ALA A 222 -0.58 -5.65 28.02
N TYR A 223 -1.00 -6.50 27.06
CA TYR A 223 -1.93 -6.06 26.01
C TYR A 223 -3.26 -5.59 26.60
N ARG A 224 -3.70 -4.39 26.21
CA ARG A 224 -4.82 -3.63 26.80
C ARG A 224 -6.19 -4.28 26.68
N VAL A 225 -6.39 -5.19 25.70
CA VAL A 225 -7.69 -5.83 25.51
C VAL A 225 -7.73 -7.13 26.31
N PRO A 226 -8.65 -7.28 27.27
CA PRO A 226 -8.79 -8.51 28.04
C PRO A 226 -9.03 -9.71 27.10
N ASP A 227 -8.52 -10.88 27.49
CA ASP A 227 -8.69 -12.17 26.81
C ASP A 227 -8.09 -12.26 25.38
N LEU A 228 -7.48 -11.18 24.88
CA LEU A 228 -6.78 -11.17 23.58
C LEU A 228 -5.25 -10.99 23.78
N PRO A 229 -4.46 -11.48 22.81
CA PRO A 229 -4.82 -12.25 21.62
C PRO A 229 -5.22 -13.69 21.97
N ALA A 230 -5.99 -14.36 21.07
CA ALA A 230 -6.39 -15.74 21.27
C ALA A 230 -5.22 -16.73 21.11
N PHE A 231 -4.25 -16.45 20.25
CA PHE A 231 -3.05 -17.26 20.06
C PHE A 231 -1.98 -16.94 21.12
N GLU A 232 -1.30 -17.98 21.61
CA GLU A 232 -0.17 -17.86 22.55
C GLU A 232 1.10 -17.40 21.85
N THR A 233 1.37 -17.98 20.68
CA THR A 233 2.59 -17.76 19.91
C THR A 233 2.26 -17.54 18.43
N VAL A 234 2.97 -16.62 17.78
CA VAL A 234 3.00 -16.47 16.32
C VAL A 234 4.38 -16.87 15.80
N LEU A 235 4.41 -17.80 14.87
CA LEU A 235 5.60 -18.16 14.10
C LEU A 235 5.46 -17.59 12.69
N LEU A 236 6.30 -16.62 12.35
CA LEU A 236 6.42 -16.08 11.00
C LEU A 236 7.62 -16.74 10.32
N LYS A 237 7.36 -17.50 9.26
CA LYS A 237 8.40 -18.04 8.38
C LYS A 237 8.59 -17.12 7.19
N GLY A 238 9.83 -16.78 6.91
CA GLY A 238 10.22 -16.00 5.75
C GLY A 238 10.86 -16.83 4.64
N GLY A 239 11.05 -16.19 3.46
CA GLY A 239 11.77 -16.76 2.32
C GLY A 239 10.93 -17.70 1.44
N GLY A 240 11.55 -18.18 0.36
CA GLY A 240 10.87 -18.96 -0.66
C GLY A 240 10.20 -18.10 -1.73
N ASP A 241 9.04 -18.53 -2.22
CA ASP A 241 8.26 -17.85 -3.24
C ASP A 241 6.75 -17.87 -2.94
N ALA A 242 5.97 -17.11 -3.69
CA ALA A 242 4.52 -17.02 -3.54
C ALA A 242 3.81 -18.36 -3.79
N ILE A 243 4.34 -19.20 -4.71
CA ILE A 243 3.77 -20.52 -5.00
C ILE A 243 3.90 -21.44 -3.78
N THR A 244 5.09 -21.48 -3.18
CA THR A 244 5.35 -22.27 -1.98
C THR A 244 4.50 -21.81 -0.81
N ALA A 245 4.37 -20.48 -0.60
CA ALA A 245 3.53 -19.93 0.46
C ALA A 245 2.05 -20.25 0.24
N GLY A 246 1.53 -20.08 -0.98
CA GLY A 246 0.16 -20.44 -1.33
C GLY A 246 -0.13 -21.92 -1.13
N ARG A 247 0.78 -22.81 -1.53
CA ARG A 247 0.65 -24.27 -1.33
C ARG A 247 0.60 -24.64 0.16
N ALA A 248 1.43 -24.00 0.98
CA ALA A 248 1.51 -24.28 2.41
C ALA A 248 0.19 -24.03 3.15
N VAL A 249 -0.63 -23.09 2.67
CA VAL A 249 -1.95 -22.77 3.25
C VAL A 249 -3.07 -23.48 2.49
N LEU A 250 -3.14 -23.31 1.16
CA LEU A 250 -4.29 -23.73 0.36
C LEU A 250 -4.30 -25.24 0.04
N VAL A 251 -3.11 -25.88 0.00
CA VAL A 251 -2.98 -27.29 -0.44
C VAL A 251 -2.63 -28.21 0.70
N THR A 252 -1.60 -27.89 1.51
CA THR A 252 -1.14 -28.78 2.58
C THR A 252 -1.76 -28.46 3.94
N GLY A 253 -2.10 -27.19 4.19
CA GLY A 253 -2.61 -26.74 5.49
C GLY A 253 -1.56 -26.69 6.59
N GLU A 254 -0.26 -26.65 6.25
CA GLU A 254 0.84 -26.55 7.20
C GLU A 254 0.94 -25.18 7.87
N PHE A 255 0.50 -24.13 7.14
CA PHE A 255 0.46 -22.76 7.61
C PHE A 255 -0.97 -22.25 7.66
N ASP A 256 -1.20 -21.26 8.53
CA ASP A 256 -2.52 -20.69 8.78
C ASP A 256 -2.81 -19.49 7.90
N TYR A 257 -1.76 -18.75 7.50
CA TYR A 257 -1.87 -17.54 6.68
C TYR A 257 -0.67 -17.42 5.74
N ALA A 258 -0.92 -17.04 4.48
CA ALA A 258 0.11 -16.74 3.49
C ALA A 258 -0.10 -15.33 2.95
N TRP A 259 0.92 -14.49 3.09
CA TRP A 259 0.90 -13.08 2.72
C TRP A 259 1.30 -12.86 1.27
N ASN A 260 0.59 -11.90 0.61
CA ASN A 260 0.97 -11.29 -0.67
C ASN A 260 1.16 -12.30 -1.80
N LEU A 261 0.13 -13.12 -2.06
CA LEU A 261 0.16 -14.14 -3.11
C LEU A 261 -0.01 -13.52 -4.50
N GLN A 262 1.09 -13.02 -5.06
CA GLN A 262 1.14 -12.47 -6.42
C GLN A 262 1.25 -13.62 -7.45
N LEU A 263 0.16 -14.36 -7.64
CA LEU A 263 0.06 -15.50 -8.54
C LEU A 263 -1.07 -15.28 -9.53
N GLY A 264 -0.96 -15.92 -10.70
CA GLY A 264 -2.05 -15.91 -11.68
C GLY A 264 -3.34 -16.50 -11.12
N PRO A 265 -4.50 -16.00 -11.57
CA PRO A 265 -5.81 -16.44 -11.07
C PRO A 265 -6.01 -17.96 -11.12
N ASP A 266 -5.66 -18.58 -12.25
CA ASP A 266 -5.78 -20.03 -12.46
C ASP A 266 -4.98 -20.85 -11.44
N VAL A 267 -3.79 -20.37 -11.08
CA VAL A 267 -2.92 -21.02 -10.09
C VAL A 267 -3.55 -20.94 -8.70
N LEU A 268 -4.07 -19.77 -8.33
CA LEU A 268 -4.73 -19.56 -7.04
C LEU A 268 -6.01 -20.41 -6.93
N GLU A 269 -6.84 -20.44 -7.97
CA GLU A 269 -8.07 -21.25 -8.03
C GLU A 269 -7.75 -22.75 -7.94
N ALA A 270 -6.75 -23.21 -8.69
CA ALA A 270 -6.30 -24.60 -8.64
C ALA A 270 -5.80 -25.01 -7.25
N MET A 271 -5.13 -24.09 -6.51
CA MET A 271 -4.71 -24.33 -5.13
C MET A 271 -5.91 -24.31 -4.17
N ALA A 272 -6.79 -23.31 -4.26
CA ALA A 272 -7.95 -23.16 -3.39
C ALA A 272 -8.94 -24.34 -3.52
N SER A 273 -9.06 -24.93 -4.73
CA SER A 273 -9.91 -26.12 -4.97
C SER A 273 -9.51 -27.35 -4.15
N LYS A 274 -8.32 -27.35 -3.52
CA LYS A 274 -7.90 -28.43 -2.60
C LYS A 274 -8.61 -28.36 -1.24
N GLY A 275 -9.32 -27.26 -0.94
CA GLY A 275 -10.23 -27.14 0.19
C GLY A 275 -9.57 -27.03 1.56
N LYS A 276 -8.27 -26.71 1.66
CA LYS A 276 -7.58 -26.50 2.95
C LYS A 276 -7.66 -25.06 3.44
N GLY A 277 -7.87 -24.11 2.54
CA GLY A 277 -7.95 -22.69 2.84
C GLY A 277 -8.70 -21.93 1.76
N GLN A 278 -8.76 -20.64 1.91
CA GLN A 278 -9.41 -19.70 0.99
C GLN A 278 -8.51 -18.51 0.66
N VAL A 279 -8.65 -18.00 -0.56
CA VAL A 279 -8.03 -16.77 -1.00
C VAL A 279 -8.85 -15.59 -0.51
N VAL A 280 -8.18 -14.57 0.01
CA VAL A 280 -8.80 -13.33 0.49
C VAL A 280 -8.18 -12.14 -0.21
N THR A 281 -9.00 -11.13 -0.51
CA THR A 281 -8.58 -9.96 -1.28
C THR A 281 -9.15 -8.69 -0.66
N ALA A 282 -8.37 -7.61 -0.64
CA ALA A 282 -8.82 -6.27 -0.28
C ALA A 282 -8.28 -5.24 -1.28
N PHE A 283 -9.07 -4.20 -1.53
CA PHE A 283 -8.74 -3.13 -2.48
C PHE A 283 -8.51 -1.81 -1.75
N SER A 284 -7.55 -1.03 -2.23
CA SER A 284 -7.31 0.35 -1.79
C SER A 284 -7.06 1.26 -2.99
N THR A 285 -5.84 1.72 -3.18
CA THR A 285 -5.44 2.58 -4.30
C THR A 285 -4.28 1.99 -5.10
N LEU A 286 -4.02 0.68 -5.01
CA LEU A 286 -2.90 0.06 -5.71
C LEU A 286 -3.24 -0.14 -7.19
N VAL A 287 -2.77 0.78 -8.03
CA VAL A 287 -3.05 0.79 -9.47
C VAL A 287 -1.84 0.29 -10.26
N GLU A 288 -2.04 -0.77 -11.04
CA GLU A 288 -1.13 -1.16 -12.12
C GLU A 288 -1.34 -0.17 -13.28
N ARG A 289 -0.26 0.49 -13.73
CA ARG A 289 -0.34 1.59 -14.69
C ARG A 289 0.89 1.67 -15.57
N MET A 290 0.76 2.31 -16.72
CA MET A 290 1.88 2.73 -17.53
C MET A 290 2.18 4.20 -17.30
N ALA A 291 3.47 4.55 -17.21
CA ALA A 291 3.98 5.91 -17.30
C ALA A 291 4.57 6.12 -18.68
N LEU A 292 4.23 7.23 -19.32
CA LEU A 292 4.74 7.60 -20.65
C LEU A 292 5.83 8.66 -20.49
N ASN A 293 6.99 8.43 -21.11
CA ASN A 293 8.13 9.35 -21.04
C ASN A 293 7.97 10.46 -22.08
N LEU A 294 7.71 11.68 -21.66
CA LEU A 294 7.58 12.84 -22.53
C LEU A 294 8.94 13.40 -22.99
N ARG A 295 10.03 12.81 -22.50
CA ARG A 295 11.40 13.20 -22.83
C ARG A 295 12.05 12.11 -23.68
N GLU A 296 12.97 12.52 -24.57
CA GLU A 296 13.82 11.54 -25.25
C GLU A 296 14.61 10.73 -24.21
N PRO A 297 14.60 9.39 -24.29
CA PRO A 297 15.50 8.57 -23.48
C PRO A 297 16.96 8.98 -23.75
N MET A 298 17.74 9.10 -22.70
CA MET A 298 19.13 9.54 -22.85
C MET A 298 19.98 8.41 -23.38
N PRO A 299 20.89 8.67 -24.32
CA PRO A 299 21.80 7.64 -24.81
C PRO A 299 22.59 7.00 -23.67
N ARG A 300 22.68 5.67 -23.66
CA ARG A 300 23.45 4.93 -22.65
C ARG A 300 24.92 5.40 -22.65
N GLY A 301 25.45 5.70 -21.47
CA GLY A 301 26.82 6.18 -21.32
C GLY A 301 27.00 7.70 -21.49
N SER A 302 25.94 8.48 -21.72
CA SER A 302 26.03 9.94 -21.68
C SER A 302 26.13 10.42 -20.23
N SER A 303 27.10 11.31 -19.93
CA SER A 303 27.15 12.01 -18.65
C SER A 303 26.05 13.06 -18.60
N THR A 304 25.10 12.89 -17.68
CA THR A 304 23.77 13.50 -17.72
C THR A 304 23.61 14.78 -16.92
N ASN A 305 24.67 15.27 -16.29
CA ASN A 305 24.56 16.34 -15.29
C ASN A 305 24.15 17.71 -15.86
N ASP A 306 24.33 17.96 -17.17
CA ASP A 306 24.12 19.28 -17.78
C ASP A 306 23.16 19.32 -18.98
N ALA A 307 22.65 18.19 -19.44
CA ALA A 307 21.79 18.16 -20.61
C ALA A 307 20.33 18.53 -20.23
N LYS A 308 19.80 19.58 -20.85
CA LYS A 308 18.36 19.90 -20.75
C LYS A 308 17.56 18.75 -21.36
N PRO A 309 16.50 18.28 -20.69
CA PRO A 309 15.61 17.27 -21.25
C PRO A 309 15.04 17.72 -22.61
N ILE A 310 15.19 16.87 -23.61
CA ILE A 310 14.64 17.12 -24.95
C ILE A 310 13.25 16.48 -24.99
N PRO A 311 12.18 17.22 -25.39
CA PRO A 311 10.87 16.64 -25.60
C PRO A 311 10.92 15.50 -26.64
N HIS A 312 10.29 14.37 -26.31
CA HIS A 312 10.20 13.25 -27.25
C HIS A 312 9.19 13.58 -28.37
N PRO A 313 9.57 13.64 -29.63
CA PRO A 313 8.71 14.14 -30.71
C PRO A 313 7.36 13.42 -30.85
N ALA A 314 7.33 12.10 -30.66
CA ALA A 314 6.10 11.33 -30.71
C ALA A 314 5.36 11.33 -29.36
N MET A 315 6.05 11.11 -28.23
CA MET A 315 5.39 11.06 -26.90
C MET A 315 4.92 12.44 -26.41
N ALA A 316 5.49 13.54 -26.90
CA ALA A 316 4.96 14.88 -26.65
C ALA A 316 3.61 15.12 -27.35
N ASP A 317 3.31 14.40 -28.44
CA ASP A 317 2.03 14.47 -29.12
C ASP A 317 0.95 13.69 -28.34
N VAL A 318 -0.07 14.40 -27.88
CA VAL A 318 -1.17 13.78 -27.12
C VAL A 318 -1.94 12.74 -27.94
N ALA A 319 -2.00 12.89 -29.28
CA ALA A 319 -2.67 11.94 -30.16
C ALA A 319 -2.01 10.56 -30.10
N VAL A 320 -0.67 10.50 -30.06
CA VAL A 320 0.07 9.24 -29.92
C VAL A 320 -0.23 8.60 -28.56
N ARG A 321 -0.14 9.36 -27.45
CA ARG A 321 -0.43 8.84 -26.14
C ARG A 321 -1.87 8.35 -26.00
N ARG A 322 -2.82 9.10 -26.57
CA ARG A 322 -4.23 8.74 -26.64
C ARG A 322 -4.45 7.43 -27.40
N ALA A 323 -3.85 7.27 -28.56
CA ALA A 323 -3.99 6.06 -29.36
C ALA A 323 -3.43 4.83 -28.66
N LEU A 324 -2.26 4.96 -28.00
CA LEU A 324 -1.69 3.89 -27.17
C LEU A 324 -2.64 3.47 -26.05
N ALA A 325 -3.31 4.42 -25.38
CA ALA A 325 -4.22 4.13 -24.28
C ALA A 325 -5.56 3.53 -24.74
N MET A 326 -6.13 4.01 -25.87
CA MET A 326 -7.39 3.55 -26.44
C MET A 326 -7.33 2.12 -26.95
N SER A 327 -6.16 1.70 -27.44
CA SER A 327 -5.95 0.37 -28.01
C SER A 327 -5.82 -0.75 -26.98
N LEU A 328 -5.80 -0.47 -25.68
CA LEU A 328 -5.64 -1.47 -24.62
C LEU A 328 -6.97 -2.10 -24.21
N ASP A 329 -7.04 -3.44 -24.19
CA ASP A 329 -8.15 -4.18 -23.57
C ASP A 329 -7.87 -4.41 -22.07
N ARG A 330 -8.35 -3.48 -21.23
CA ARG A 330 -8.16 -3.55 -19.78
C ARG A 330 -8.94 -4.68 -19.13
N ASN A 331 -10.07 -5.12 -19.71
CA ASN A 331 -10.83 -6.25 -19.22
C ASN A 331 -10.02 -7.54 -19.37
N MET A 332 -9.43 -7.76 -20.56
CA MET A 332 -8.57 -8.91 -20.81
C MET A 332 -7.32 -8.89 -19.90
N MET A 333 -6.65 -7.73 -19.76
CA MET A 333 -5.52 -7.58 -18.84
C MET A 333 -5.94 -7.93 -17.39
N THR A 334 -7.06 -7.40 -16.91
CA THR A 334 -7.56 -7.67 -15.56
C THR A 334 -7.83 -9.16 -15.37
N GLN A 335 -8.52 -9.80 -16.30
CA GLN A 335 -8.88 -11.20 -16.22
C GLN A 335 -7.63 -12.11 -16.21
N ILE A 336 -6.67 -11.87 -17.11
CA ILE A 336 -5.46 -12.69 -17.22
C ILE A 336 -4.53 -12.47 -16.03
N GLY A 337 -4.34 -11.20 -15.63
CA GLY A 337 -3.34 -10.87 -14.62
C GLY A 337 -3.79 -11.07 -13.19
N TYR A 338 -5.06 -10.79 -12.90
CA TYR A 338 -5.54 -10.68 -11.52
C TYR A 338 -6.88 -11.40 -11.25
N GLY A 339 -7.67 -11.72 -12.26
CA GLY A 339 -8.99 -12.34 -12.08
C GLY A 339 -9.85 -11.57 -11.09
N ALA A 340 -10.40 -12.27 -10.08
CA ALA A 340 -11.22 -11.67 -9.03
C ALA A 340 -10.44 -10.70 -8.10
N ALA A 341 -9.12 -10.73 -8.14
CA ALA A 341 -8.25 -9.82 -7.39
C ALA A 341 -7.92 -8.53 -8.16
N GLY A 342 -8.55 -8.28 -9.31
CA GLY A 342 -8.39 -7.08 -10.12
C GLY A 342 -9.73 -6.44 -10.46
N ARG A 343 -9.72 -5.12 -10.62
CA ARG A 343 -10.83 -4.35 -11.20
C ARG A 343 -10.27 -3.42 -12.26
N VAL A 344 -10.94 -3.32 -13.40
CA VAL A 344 -10.57 -2.30 -14.39
C VAL A 344 -10.64 -0.93 -13.74
N THR A 345 -9.62 -0.11 -13.96
CA THR A 345 -9.65 1.28 -13.54
C THR A 345 -9.18 2.22 -14.64
N CYS A 346 -9.86 3.36 -14.74
CA CYS A 346 -9.49 4.48 -15.59
C CYS A 346 -8.88 5.64 -14.77
N ASN A 347 -8.62 5.42 -13.48
CA ASN A 347 -8.12 6.42 -12.55
C ASN A 347 -6.85 5.95 -11.85
N ILE A 348 -5.95 6.88 -11.53
CA ILE A 348 -4.82 6.60 -10.64
C ILE A 348 -5.21 6.71 -9.17
N VAL A 349 -6.37 7.34 -8.88
CA VAL A 349 -7.02 7.39 -7.57
C VAL A 349 -8.38 6.69 -7.69
N PRO A 350 -8.43 5.33 -7.61
CA PRO A 350 -9.67 4.57 -7.78
C PRO A 350 -10.54 4.53 -6.52
N GLY A 351 -10.02 5.01 -5.39
CA GLY A 351 -10.68 5.02 -4.08
C GLY A 351 -9.98 5.95 -3.09
N PRO A 352 -10.61 6.25 -1.95
CA PRO A 352 -12.02 6.03 -1.62
C PRO A 352 -13.00 6.62 -2.62
N ALA A 353 -14.27 6.21 -2.59
CA ALA A 353 -15.27 6.59 -3.59
C ALA A 353 -15.44 8.11 -3.77
N ALA A 354 -15.21 8.89 -2.71
CA ALA A 354 -15.26 10.35 -2.76
C ALA A 354 -14.25 10.96 -3.74
N TYR A 355 -13.08 10.34 -3.88
CA TYR A 355 -11.99 10.82 -4.75
C TYR A 355 -11.98 10.16 -6.14
N ALA A 356 -12.73 9.06 -6.35
CA ALA A 356 -12.80 8.40 -7.64
C ALA A 356 -13.56 9.24 -8.68
N SER A 357 -12.94 9.52 -9.81
CA SER A 357 -13.59 10.22 -10.93
C SER A 357 -14.33 9.25 -11.83
N ARG A 358 -15.53 9.62 -12.25
CA ARG A 358 -16.31 8.90 -13.28
C ARG A 358 -16.13 9.46 -14.68
N ALA A 359 -15.45 10.60 -14.82
CA ALA A 359 -15.25 11.25 -16.11
C ALA A 359 -14.43 10.40 -17.09
N ASN A 360 -13.67 9.44 -16.57
CA ASN A 360 -12.72 8.62 -17.32
C ASN A 360 -13.23 7.20 -17.64
N ASP A 361 -14.42 6.79 -17.16
CA ASP A 361 -14.93 5.40 -17.23
C ASP A 361 -14.96 4.83 -18.67
N GLY A 362 -15.00 5.68 -19.68
CA GLY A 362 -14.94 5.27 -21.09
C GLY A 362 -13.65 4.56 -21.51
N CYS A 363 -12.57 4.63 -20.72
CA CYS A 363 -11.31 3.95 -21.03
C CYS A 363 -11.39 2.41 -20.88
N ALA A 364 -12.44 1.89 -20.25
CA ALA A 364 -12.63 0.45 -20.07
C ALA A 364 -12.87 -0.29 -21.40
N ALA A 365 -13.39 0.40 -22.39
CA ALA A 365 -13.63 -0.18 -23.72
C ALA A 365 -12.39 -0.01 -24.62
N GLN A 366 -11.94 -1.12 -25.22
CA GLN A 366 -10.91 -1.08 -26.27
C GLN A 366 -11.48 -0.46 -27.54
N ASP A 367 -10.73 0.43 -28.19
CA ASP A 367 -11.10 1.08 -29.45
C ASP A 367 -9.91 1.16 -30.42
N ILE A 368 -9.63 0.05 -31.11
CA ILE A 368 -8.58 -0.01 -32.14
C ILE A 368 -8.91 0.90 -33.34
N PRO A 369 -10.13 0.90 -33.92
CA PRO A 369 -10.45 1.78 -35.03
C PRO A 369 -10.35 3.27 -34.66
N GLY A 370 -10.82 3.66 -33.48
CA GLY A 370 -10.69 5.03 -32.99
C GLY A 370 -9.22 5.43 -32.78
N ALA A 371 -8.38 4.53 -32.25
CA ALA A 371 -6.96 4.79 -32.10
C ALA A 371 -6.26 5.01 -33.46
N GLN A 372 -6.61 4.21 -34.48
CA GLN A 372 -6.11 4.37 -35.84
C GLN A 372 -6.52 5.72 -36.45
N ALA A 373 -7.79 6.11 -36.26
CA ALA A 373 -8.32 7.41 -36.72
C ALA A 373 -7.57 8.58 -36.07
N VAL A 374 -7.40 8.55 -34.75
CA VAL A 374 -6.67 9.58 -33.99
C VAL A 374 -5.24 9.77 -34.53
N LEU A 375 -4.53 8.69 -34.81
CA LEU A 375 -3.19 8.78 -35.39
C LEU A 375 -3.19 9.34 -36.81
N THR A 376 -4.14 8.91 -37.64
CA THR A 376 -4.29 9.41 -39.00
C THR A 376 -4.60 10.90 -39.05
N ASP A 377 -5.55 11.38 -38.21
CA ASP A 377 -5.94 12.79 -38.09
C ASP A 377 -4.78 13.66 -37.63
N ALA A 378 -3.89 13.10 -36.79
CA ALA A 378 -2.66 13.77 -36.34
C ALA A 378 -1.49 13.70 -37.33
N GLY A 379 -1.70 13.11 -38.52
CA GLY A 379 -0.70 13.01 -39.60
C GLY A 379 0.33 11.88 -39.42
N TRP A 380 0.06 10.92 -38.53
CA TRP A 380 0.85 9.71 -38.40
C TRP A 380 0.32 8.65 -39.38
N THR A 381 1.07 8.38 -40.48
CA THR A 381 0.69 7.50 -41.56
C THR A 381 1.79 6.47 -41.84
N ASP A 382 1.47 5.37 -42.50
CA ASP A 382 2.47 4.38 -42.95
C ASP A 382 2.70 4.62 -44.46
N ASP A 383 3.52 5.61 -44.77
CA ASP A 383 3.74 6.03 -46.15
C ASP A 383 4.72 5.11 -46.91
N ASN A 384 5.57 4.41 -46.18
CA ASN A 384 6.55 3.49 -46.78
C ASN A 384 6.06 2.02 -46.86
N GLY A 385 4.89 1.70 -46.24
CA GLY A 385 4.24 0.40 -46.29
C GLY A 385 4.90 -0.69 -45.43
N ASN A 386 5.71 -0.32 -44.46
CA ASN A 386 6.40 -1.27 -43.58
C ASN A 386 5.57 -1.71 -42.34
N GLY A 387 4.35 -1.19 -42.20
CA GLY A 387 3.44 -1.50 -41.09
C GLY A 387 3.66 -0.64 -39.86
N VAL A 388 4.59 0.31 -39.89
CA VAL A 388 4.86 1.25 -38.79
C VAL A 388 4.53 2.67 -39.25
N ARG A 389 3.74 3.38 -38.49
CA ARG A 389 3.37 4.76 -38.81
C ARG A 389 4.53 5.71 -38.55
N GLU A 390 4.67 6.69 -39.46
CA GLU A 390 5.69 7.73 -39.36
C GLU A 390 5.11 9.14 -39.56
N ARG A 391 5.83 10.14 -39.08
CA ARG A 391 5.61 11.56 -39.36
C ARG A 391 6.96 12.28 -39.35
N ASP A 392 7.22 13.11 -40.34
CA ASP A 392 8.46 13.88 -40.49
C ASP A 392 9.73 12.96 -40.46
N GLY A 393 9.63 11.76 -41.05
CA GLY A 393 10.69 10.76 -41.10
C GLY A 393 10.98 10.03 -39.78
N ARG A 394 10.11 10.17 -38.78
CA ARG A 394 10.21 9.47 -37.50
C ARG A 394 9.10 8.44 -37.35
N GLU A 395 9.48 7.19 -37.21
CA GLU A 395 8.56 6.07 -36.99
C GLU A 395 8.11 5.95 -35.53
N LEU A 396 6.91 5.40 -35.30
CA LEU A 396 6.39 5.07 -33.96
C LEU A 396 7.00 3.77 -33.47
N ARG A 397 8.24 3.84 -32.97
CA ARG A 397 9.00 2.73 -32.37
C ARG A 397 9.31 3.04 -30.92
N PHE A 398 8.86 2.19 -30.00
CA PHE A 398 8.99 2.43 -28.57
C PHE A 398 9.61 1.26 -27.82
N ILE A 399 10.38 1.55 -26.78
CA ILE A 399 10.84 0.59 -25.79
C ILE A 399 9.85 0.61 -24.62
N PHE A 400 9.29 -0.56 -24.31
CA PHE A 400 8.38 -0.76 -23.20
C PHE A 400 9.07 -1.59 -22.10
N GLN A 401 9.39 -0.95 -20.98
CA GLN A 401 10.14 -1.53 -19.88
C GLN A 401 9.25 -1.81 -18.68
N THR A 402 9.52 -2.92 -17.97
CA THR A 402 8.93 -3.24 -16.65
C THR A 402 9.91 -4.07 -15.82
N SER A 403 9.57 -4.33 -14.55
CA SER A 403 10.30 -5.30 -13.74
C SER A 403 9.99 -6.73 -14.17
N THR A 404 10.92 -7.66 -13.95
CA THR A 404 10.69 -9.10 -14.14
C THR A 404 9.55 -9.57 -13.23
N ASN A 405 8.38 -9.75 -13.83
CA ASN A 405 7.13 -10.17 -13.19
C ASN A 405 6.24 -10.81 -14.26
N ALA A 406 5.76 -12.02 -14.05
CA ALA A 406 5.01 -12.78 -15.07
C ALA A 406 3.78 -12.02 -15.57
N VAL A 407 2.95 -11.48 -14.67
CA VAL A 407 1.75 -10.72 -15.04
C VAL A 407 2.09 -9.52 -15.92
N ARG A 408 3.15 -8.78 -15.59
CA ARG A 408 3.57 -7.62 -16.39
C ARG A 408 4.16 -8.00 -17.72
N GLN A 409 4.86 -9.12 -17.79
CA GLN A 409 5.38 -9.65 -19.07
C GLN A 409 4.23 -10.06 -20.00
N ASP A 410 3.17 -10.68 -19.46
CA ASP A 410 1.96 -10.97 -20.23
C ASP A 410 1.28 -9.69 -20.73
N PHE A 411 1.19 -8.66 -19.87
CA PHE A 411 0.65 -7.35 -20.26
C PHE A 411 1.48 -6.66 -21.34
N GLN A 412 2.82 -6.79 -21.29
CA GLN A 412 3.69 -6.28 -22.35
C GLN A 412 3.40 -6.96 -23.70
N VAL A 413 3.24 -8.28 -23.70
CA VAL A 413 2.94 -9.04 -24.93
C VAL A 413 1.58 -8.64 -25.51
N LEU A 414 0.55 -8.51 -24.66
CA LEU A 414 -0.78 -8.07 -25.10
C LEU A 414 -0.74 -6.65 -25.68
N ALA A 415 -0.14 -5.70 -24.96
CA ALA A 415 -0.05 -4.32 -25.41
C ALA A 415 0.72 -4.19 -26.73
N LYS A 416 1.85 -4.91 -26.88
CA LYS A 416 2.62 -4.96 -28.12
C LYS A 416 1.76 -5.40 -29.31
N GLU A 417 0.95 -6.44 -29.14
CA GLU A 417 0.09 -6.94 -30.23
C GLU A 417 -1.01 -5.93 -30.59
N TRP A 418 -1.63 -5.28 -29.63
CA TRP A 418 -2.63 -4.24 -29.90
C TRP A 418 -2.01 -2.98 -30.53
N TRP A 419 -0.83 -2.58 -30.08
CA TRP A 419 -0.11 -1.43 -30.66
C TRP A 419 0.36 -1.71 -32.08
N ARG A 420 0.75 -2.94 -32.39
CA ARG A 420 1.05 -3.34 -33.76
C ARG A 420 -0.15 -3.13 -34.71
N GLN A 421 -1.39 -3.37 -34.24
CA GLN A 421 -2.61 -3.17 -35.03
C GLN A 421 -2.87 -1.69 -35.35
N ILE A 422 -2.33 -0.77 -34.57
CA ILE A 422 -2.44 0.67 -34.83
C ILE A 422 -1.19 1.27 -35.49
N GLY A 423 -0.25 0.42 -35.95
CA GLY A 423 0.96 0.85 -36.64
C GLY A 423 2.08 1.33 -35.72
N VAL A 424 2.18 0.78 -34.52
CA VAL A 424 3.25 1.07 -33.55
C VAL A 424 4.08 -0.19 -33.31
N GLU A 425 5.39 -0.09 -33.45
CA GLU A 425 6.32 -1.16 -33.13
C GLU A 425 6.88 -1.00 -31.72
N THR A 426 7.00 -2.12 -31.00
CA THR A 426 7.39 -2.10 -29.59
C THR A 426 8.46 -3.14 -29.29
N GLU A 427 9.58 -2.68 -28.71
CA GLU A 427 10.60 -3.51 -28.08
C GLU A 427 10.23 -3.74 -26.61
N LEU A 428 10.22 -4.99 -26.15
CA LEU A 428 9.93 -5.34 -24.76
C LEU A 428 11.23 -5.49 -23.98
N ARG A 429 11.29 -4.83 -22.80
CA ARG A 429 12.42 -4.90 -21.88
C ARG A 429 11.93 -5.27 -20.47
N SER A 430 12.53 -6.28 -19.86
CA SER A 430 12.29 -6.66 -18.47
C SER A 430 13.59 -6.55 -17.69
N THR A 431 13.54 -5.88 -16.54
CA THR A 431 14.68 -5.62 -15.67
C THR A 431 14.42 -6.28 -14.31
N ASP A 432 15.45 -6.81 -13.67
CA ASP A 432 15.30 -7.34 -12.31
C ASP A 432 14.66 -6.32 -11.38
N ALA A 433 13.74 -6.77 -10.52
CA ALA A 433 12.97 -5.86 -9.67
C ALA A 433 13.86 -5.06 -8.69
N SER A 434 14.97 -5.63 -8.23
CA SER A 434 15.93 -4.95 -7.35
C SER A 434 16.67 -3.81 -8.06
N VAL A 435 16.87 -3.95 -9.37
CA VAL A 435 17.44 -2.90 -10.24
C VAL A 435 16.36 -1.89 -10.62
N PHE A 436 15.23 -2.36 -11.15
CA PHE A 436 14.16 -1.49 -11.62
C PHE A 436 13.65 -0.53 -10.52
N PHE A 437 13.44 -1.04 -9.30
CA PHE A 437 13.03 -0.23 -8.14
C PHE A 437 14.22 0.22 -7.28
N GLY A 438 15.45 0.04 -7.76
CA GLY A 438 16.66 0.50 -7.10
C GLY A 438 16.81 2.02 -7.10
N THR A 439 17.66 2.52 -6.22
CA THR A 439 17.95 3.96 -6.07
C THR A 439 19.29 4.37 -6.66
N ASP A 440 19.96 3.47 -7.40
CA ASP A 440 21.23 3.76 -8.06
C ASP A 440 21.01 4.77 -9.20
N ALA A 441 21.43 6.01 -8.95
CA ALA A 441 21.29 7.12 -9.88
C ALA A 441 22.12 6.95 -11.16
N ASP A 442 23.14 6.12 -11.17
CA ASP A 442 24.00 5.89 -12.33
C ASP A 442 23.47 4.73 -13.21
N ASN A 443 22.56 3.94 -12.69
CA ASN A 443 21.98 2.82 -13.44
C ASN A 443 20.78 3.26 -14.30
N PRO A 444 20.88 3.22 -15.65
CA PRO A 444 19.85 3.68 -16.57
C PRO A 444 18.57 2.82 -16.51
N ASP A 445 18.65 1.59 -16.01
CA ASP A 445 17.53 0.65 -15.98
C ASP A 445 16.62 0.85 -14.75
N THR A 446 16.92 1.83 -13.88
CA THR A 446 16.07 2.18 -12.74
C THR A 446 14.82 2.94 -13.18
N LEU A 447 13.77 2.85 -12.37
CA LEU A 447 12.50 3.55 -12.60
C LEU A 447 12.70 5.06 -12.82
N GLN A 448 13.52 5.69 -11.99
CA GLN A 448 13.73 7.14 -11.99
C GLN A 448 14.53 7.64 -13.19
N ARG A 449 15.44 6.84 -13.71
CA ARG A 449 16.25 7.18 -14.89
C ARG A 449 15.45 7.12 -16.18
N PHE A 450 14.50 6.22 -16.24
CA PHE A 450 13.54 6.03 -17.34
C PHE A 450 14.17 6.01 -18.73
N ASP A 451 15.19 5.16 -18.92
CA ASP A 451 15.83 4.92 -20.22
C ASP A 451 14.96 4.02 -21.14
N ALA A 452 13.70 4.41 -21.29
CA ALA A 452 12.69 3.78 -22.12
C ALA A 452 11.61 4.81 -22.49
N HIS A 453 10.66 4.44 -23.34
CA HIS A 453 9.56 5.31 -23.76
C HIS A 453 8.31 5.08 -22.89
N ILE A 454 8.13 3.85 -22.44
CA ILE A 454 6.98 3.41 -21.63
C ILE A 454 7.52 2.55 -20.48
N GLN A 455 7.02 2.80 -19.26
CA GLN A 455 7.27 1.94 -18.10
C GLN A 455 5.96 1.48 -17.48
N MET A 456 5.92 0.25 -16.97
CA MET A 456 4.76 -0.29 -16.27
C MET A 456 5.13 -0.76 -14.86
N TYR A 457 4.35 -0.31 -13.88
CA TYR A 457 4.47 -0.68 -12.47
C TYR A 457 3.22 -0.30 -11.69
N ALA A 458 3.07 -0.87 -10.49
CA ALA A 458 1.99 -0.49 -9.59
C ALA A 458 2.45 0.55 -8.57
N SER A 459 1.55 1.47 -8.22
CA SER A 459 1.73 2.39 -7.10
C SER A 459 0.41 2.69 -6.42
N ALA A 460 0.48 3.09 -5.16
CA ALA A 460 -0.67 3.40 -4.32
C ALA A 460 -0.50 4.75 -3.62
N SER A 461 -1.61 5.34 -3.19
CA SER A 461 -1.62 6.39 -2.18
C SER A 461 -1.22 5.81 -0.81
N ASP A 462 -0.51 6.60 0.00
CA ASP A 462 -0.11 6.24 1.37
C ASP A 462 -1.21 6.57 2.39
N GLY A 463 -2.44 6.28 2.09
CA GLY A 463 -3.61 6.54 2.92
C GLY A 463 -4.81 6.97 2.09
N PRO A 464 -5.93 7.29 2.74
CA PRO A 464 -7.17 7.64 2.05
C PRO A 464 -7.12 9.01 1.36
N ASP A 465 -6.31 9.95 1.86
CA ASP A 465 -6.16 11.26 1.23
C ASP A 465 -5.11 11.22 0.11
N PRO A 466 -5.46 11.62 -1.13
CA PRO A 466 -4.57 11.48 -2.28
C PRO A 466 -3.59 12.65 -2.48
N GLU A 467 -3.58 13.70 -1.64
CA GLU A 467 -2.72 14.89 -1.83
C GLU A 467 -1.25 14.52 -2.01
N ALA A 468 -0.69 13.75 -1.06
CA ALA A 468 0.71 13.34 -1.11
C ALA A 468 1.03 12.45 -2.33
N TYR A 469 0.05 11.69 -2.81
CA TYR A 469 0.20 10.88 -4.02
C TYR A 469 0.15 11.74 -5.28
N LEU A 470 -0.83 12.63 -5.39
CA LEU A 470 -1.00 13.53 -6.53
C LEU A 470 0.14 14.55 -6.64
N SER A 471 0.69 15.02 -5.52
CA SER A 471 1.87 15.90 -5.52
C SER A 471 3.10 15.25 -6.18
N GLY A 472 3.09 13.93 -6.32
CA GLY A 472 4.11 13.18 -7.04
C GLY A 472 4.29 13.61 -8.49
N TRP A 473 3.29 14.23 -9.14
CA TRP A 473 3.37 14.75 -10.52
C TRP A 473 3.60 16.25 -10.63
N ALA A 474 3.86 16.95 -9.52
CA ALA A 474 4.29 18.35 -9.56
C ALA A 474 5.57 18.52 -10.41
N CYS A 475 5.74 19.69 -10.98
CA CYS A 475 6.93 20.00 -11.78
C CYS A 475 8.25 19.78 -11.02
N ASP A 476 8.28 20.13 -9.74
CA ASP A 476 9.45 19.98 -8.89
C ASP A 476 9.79 18.52 -8.53
N ASN A 477 8.86 17.58 -8.77
CA ASN A 477 9.06 16.16 -8.55
C ASN A 477 9.61 15.40 -9.76
N ILE A 478 10.04 16.11 -10.81
CA ILE A 478 10.70 15.49 -11.98
C ILE A 478 12.12 15.06 -11.55
N PRO A 479 12.48 13.77 -11.68
CA PRO A 479 13.82 13.28 -11.39
C PRO A 479 14.88 14.00 -12.24
N ASN A 480 15.93 14.49 -11.60
CA ASN A 480 17.06 15.17 -12.24
C ASN A 480 18.31 15.09 -11.34
N ALA A 481 19.46 15.57 -11.86
CA ALA A 481 20.72 15.53 -11.12
C ALA A 481 20.70 16.39 -9.83
N GLN A 482 19.91 17.47 -9.79
CA GLN A 482 19.86 18.38 -8.63
C GLN A 482 19.12 17.76 -7.45
N ASN A 483 18.10 16.92 -7.70
CA ASN A 483 17.38 16.19 -6.65
C ASN A 483 17.88 14.75 -6.48
N GLY A 484 19.08 14.42 -6.99
CA GLY A 484 19.68 13.09 -6.89
C GLY A 484 18.87 12.01 -7.61
N TRP A 485 18.18 12.36 -8.67
CA TRP A 485 17.24 11.49 -9.40
C TRP A 485 16.10 10.96 -8.51
N GLN A 486 15.73 11.71 -7.47
CA GLN A 486 14.59 11.42 -6.64
C GLN A 486 13.37 12.18 -7.15
N GLY A 487 12.23 11.51 -7.27
CA GLY A 487 10.98 12.10 -7.71
C GLY A 487 10.04 11.06 -8.31
N ARG A 488 8.76 11.33 -8.26
CA ARG A 488 7.72 10.41 -8.78
C ARG A 488 7.25 10.80 -10.18
N ASN A 489 7.53 12.02 -10.64
CA ASN A 489 7.16 12.52 -11.97
C ASN A 489 8.15 12.02 -13.04
N VAL A 490 8.27 10.70 -13.12
CA VAL A 490 9.28 10.04 -13.98
C VAL A 490 9.07 10.33 -15.47
N GLY A 491 7.82 10.58 -15.91
CA GLY A 491 7.50 10.94 -17.30
C GLY A 491 7.94 12.33 -17.71
N GLY A 492 8.31 13.19 -16.76
CA GLY A 492 8.82 14.54 -17.03
C GLY A 492 7.74 15.54 -17.51
N TRP A 493 6.48 15.30 -17.17
CA TRP A 493 5.39 16.24 -17.45
C TRP A 493 5.39 17.41 -16.46
N CYS A 494 5.17 18.62 -16.94
CA CYS A 494 5.07 19.82 -16.11
C CYS A 494 3.97 20.73 -16.64
N ASP A 495 2.98 20.99 -15.79
CA ASP A 495 1.86 21.89 -16.09
C ASP A 495 1.63 22.83 -14.90
N PRO A 496 1.87 24.15 -15.05
CA PRO A 496 1.65 25.11 -13.97
C PRO A 496 0.19 25.16 -13.45
N ALA A 497 -0.80 24.78 -14.27
CA ALA A 497 -2.19 24.72 -13.82
C ALA A 497 -2.41 23.53 -12.87
N TYR A 498 -1.71 22.43 -13.09
CA TYR A 498 -1.70 21.30 -12.17
C TYR A 498 -1.07 21.67 -10.81
N ASP A 499 0.09 22.32 -10.84
CA ASP A 499 0.76 22.77 -9.62
C ASP A 499 -0.10 23.77 -8.83
N ALA A 500 -0.78 24.71 -9.51
CA ALA A 500 -1.70 25.63 -8.85
C ALA A 500 -2.91 24.93 -8.18
N LEU A 501 -3.41 23.84 -8.75
CA LEU A 501 -4.48 23.04 -8.14
C LEU A 501 -3.95 22.21 -6.95
N LEU A 502 -2.70 21.73 -7.00
CA LEU A 502 -2.04 21.10 -5.85
C LEU A 502 -1.89 22.10 -4.68
N ASP A 503 -1.49 23.33 -4.97
CA ASP A 503 -1.41 24.39 -3.95
C ASP A 503 -2.76 24.66 -3.30
N GLN A 504 -3.84 24.68 -4.10
CA GLN A 504 -5.21 24.80 -3.57
C GLN A 504 -5.60 23.60 -2.72
N LEU A 505 -5.33 22.37 -3.20
CA LEU A 505 -5.61 21.15 -2.45
C LEU A 505 -4.89 21.14 -1.10
N SER A 506 -3.62 21.59 -1.07
CA SER A 506 -2.79 21.61 0.13
C SER A 506 -3.30 22.54 1.25
N VAL A 507 -4.22 23.47 0.94
CA VAL A 507 -4.81 24.40 1.90
C VAL A 507 -6.33 24.22 2.07
N THR A 508 -6.95 23.31 1.35
CA THR A 508 -8.39 23.04 1.38
C THR A 508 -8.72 22.01 2.46
N ALA A 509 -9.53 22.35 3.44
CA ALA A 509 -9.91 21.46 4.55
C ALA A 509 -11.26 20.77 4.35
N GLU A 510 -12.21 21.43 3.65
CA GLU A 510 -13.53 20.87 3.41
C GLU A 510 -13.43 19.63 2.50
N LEU A 511 -13.97 18.49 2.95
CA LEU A 511 -13.75 17.19 2.31
C LEU A 511 -14.33 17.12 0.89
N ASP A 512 -15.49 17.74 0.65
CA ASP A 512 -16.14 17.75 -0.67
C ASP A 512 -15.33 18.58 -1.69
N ASP A 513 -14.85 19.76 -1.28
CA ASP A 513 -14.00 20.63 -2.10
C ASP A 513 -12.65 19.95 -2.38
N ARG A 514 -12.09 19.33 -1.34
CA ARG A 514 -10.87 18.55 -1.44
C ARG A 514 -11.02 17.39 -2.42
N ALA A 515 -12.14 16.66 -2.35
CA ALA A 515 -12.45 15.58 -3.25
C ALA A 515 -12.62 16.07 -4.71
N ALA A 516 -13.24 17.22 -4.91
CA ALA A 516 -13.40 17.83 -6.24
C ALA A 516 -12.04 18.19 -6.86
N LEU A 517 -11.14 18.82 -6.09
CA LEU A 517 -9.79 19.16 -6.53
C LEU A 517 -8.98 17.89 -6.88
N ALA A 518 -9.03 16.86 -6.03
CA ALA A 518 -8.33 15.61 -6.27
C ALA A 518 -8.83 14.89 -7.53
N ARG A 519 -10.16 14.87 -7.78
CA ARG A 519 -10.72 14.35 -9.04
C ARG A 519 -10.22 15.13 -10.25
N THR A 520 -10.18 16.46 -10.16
CA THR A 520 -9.67 17.31 -11.25
C THR A 520 -8.20 17.02 -11.55
N LEU A 521 -7.35 16.91 -10.52
CA LEU A 521 -5.95 16.55 -10.67
C LEU A 521 -5.75 15.15 -11.28
N ASN A 522 -6.53 14.15 -10.82
CA ASN A 522 -6.55 12.83 -11.43
C ASN A 522 -6.92 12.90 -12.92
N ASP A 523 -7.97 13.66 -13.27
CA ASP A 523 -8.46 13.78 -14.62
C ASP A 523 -7.46 14.46 -15.54
N MET A 524 -6.74 15.48 -15.08
CA MET A 524 -5.67 16.10 -15.85
C MET A 524 -4.57 15.12 -16.24
N LEU A 525 -4.14 14.25 -15.33
CA LEU A 525 -3.13 13.25 -15.61
C LEU A 525 -3.60 12.18 -16.60
N VAL A 526 -4.83 11.70 -16.40
CA VAL A 526 -5.38 10.59 -17.18
C VAL A 526 -5.84 11.06 -18.57
N GLN A 527 -6.49 12.22 -18.68
CA GLN A 527 -7.01 12.75 -19.95
C GLN A 527 -5.91 13.32 -20.85
N ASN A 528 -4.78 13.73 -20.26
CA ASN A 528 -3.57 14.04 -21.01
C ASN A 528 -2.69 12.80 -21.28
N TYR A 529 -3.14 11.62 -20.84
CA TYR A 529 -2.42 10.35 -21.01
C TYR A 529 -0.96 10.40 -20.54
N ILE A 530 -0.72 11.12 -19.44
CA ILE A 530 0.58 11.16 -18.76
C ILE A 530 0.81 9.84 -18.05
N VAL A 531 -0.27 9.33 -17.46
CA VAL A 531 -0.35 8.01 -16.85
C VAL A 531 -1.54 7.28 -17.46
N VAL A 532 -1.35 6.03 -17.81
CA VAL A 532 -2.40 5.16 -18.34
C VAL A 532 -2.75 4.11 -17.30
N PRO A 533 -3.82 4.29 -16.51
CA PRO A 533 -4.29 3.30 -15.55
C PRO A 533 -4.79 2.04 -16.25
N LEU A 534 -4.56 0.89 -15.64
CA LEU A 534 -4.94 -0.41 -16.17
C LEU A 534 -5.85 -1.17 -15.22
N VAL A 535 -5.33 -1.55 -14.06
CA VAL A 535 -6.01 -2.41 -13.09
C VAL A 535 -5.85 -1.82 -11.69
N ASP A 536 -6.97 -1.62 -11.00
CA ASP A 536 -7.01 -1.47 -9.54
C ASP A 536 -6.78 -2.88 -8.98
N ARG A 537 -5.64 -3.07 -8.38
CA ARG A 537 -5.12 -4.35 -7.98
C ARG A 537 -5.33 -4.56 -6.50
N GLY A 538 -6.07 -5.62 -6.15
CA GLY A 538 -6.23 -6.03 -4.77
C GLY A 538 -4.93 -6.58 -4.17
N ARG A 539 -4.79 -6.43 -2.86
CA ARG A 539 -3.86 -7.25 -2.08
C ARG A 539 -4.46 -8.64 -1.97
N VAL A 540 -3.68 -9.65 -2.27
CA VAL A 540 -4.13 -11.05 -2.29
C VAL A 540 -3.33 -11.83 -1.27
N SER A 541 -4.03 -12.49 -0.37
CA SER A 541 -3.46 -13.38 0.64
C SER A 541 -4.33 -14.64 0.75
N ALA A 542 -3.95 -15.59 1.59
CA ALA A 542 -4.77 -16.76 1.84
C ALA A 542 -4.72 -17.15 3.31
N HIS A 543 -5.83 -17.72 3.81
CA HIS A 543 -5.81 -18.32 5.13
C HIS A 543 -6.44 -19.70 5.15
N ALA A 544 -6.03 -20.52 6.11
CA ALA A 544 -6.58 -21.86 6.32
C ALA A 544 -8.04 -21.78 6.77
N ASN A 545 -8.86 -22.76 6.38
CA ASN A 545 -10.26 -22.86 6.83
C ASN A 545 -10.40 -23.08 8.35
N THR A 546 -9.31 -23.45 9.01
CA THR A 546 -9.22 -23.57 10.48
C THR A 546 -8.93 -22.25 11.19
N LEU A 547 -8.79 -21.14 10.47
CA LEU A 547 -8.55 -19.80 10.99
C LEU A 547 -9.79 -18.93 10.76
N GLU A 548 -10.30 -18.32 11.84
CA GLU A 548 -11.41 -17.38 11.82
C GLU A 548 -10.97 -15.99 12.26
N GLY A 549 -11.79 -14.98 11.94
CA GLY A 549 -11.59 -13.59 12.35
C GLY A 549 -10.66 -12.79 11.43
N VAL A 550 -10.15 -13.38 10.37
CA VAL A 550 -9.32 -12.67 9.38
C VAL A 550 -10.19 -11.64 8.64
N ARG A 551 -9.85 -10.37 8.78
CA ARG A 551 -10.46 -9.28 8.01
C ARG A 551 -9.37 -8.59 7.21
N MET A 552 -9.33 -8.85 5.91
CA MET A 552 -8.36 -8.21 5.01
C MET A 552 -8.51 -6.70 5.04
N ASN A 553 -7.36 -6.03 5.11
CA ASN A 553 -7.29 -4.57 5.08
C ASN A 553 -6.20 -4.13 4.11
N ALA A 554 -6.56 -3.31 3.14
CA ALA A 554 -5.63 -2.76 2.17
C ALA A 554 -5.21 -1.32 2.51
N TRP A 555 -5.85 -0.69 3.49
CA TRP A 555 -5.56 0.67 3.96
C TRP A 555 -4.59 0.69 5.14
N ASP A 556 -4.51 -0.43 5.88
CA ASP A 556 -3.61 -0.64 7.02
C ASP A 556 -2.79 -1.91 6.80
N SER A 557 -2.22 -2.49 7.84
CA SER A 557 -1.62 -3.82 7.82
C SER A 557 -2.69 -4.89 7.61
N GLU A 558 -2.41 -5.94 6.85
CA GLU A 558 -3.28 -7.12 6.76
C GLU A 558 -3.42 -7.82 8.13
N LEU A 559 -2.47 -7.59 9.04
CA LEU A 559 -2.46 -8.12 10.41
C LEU A 559 -3.11 -7.17 11.43
N TRP A 560 -3.79 -6.10 11.00
CA TRP A 560 -4.32 -5.05 11.86
C TRP A 560 -5.24 -5.56 12.98
N ASN A 561 -5.99 -6.64 12.73
CA ASN A 561 -6.87 -7.28 13.71
C ASN A 561 -6.39 -8.66 14.16
N ILE A 562 -5.10 -8.98 14.02
CA ILE A 562 -4.53 -10.31 14.36
C ILE A 562 -4.82 -10.76 15.79
N ALA A 563 -5.03 -9.83 16.70
CA ALA A 563 -5.43 -10.15 18.08
C ALA A 563 -6.77 -10.89 18.16
N GLU A 564 -7.69 -10.63 17.19
CA GLU A 564 -9.03 -11.22 17.11
C GLU A 564 -9.05 -12.56 16.37
N TRP A 565 -7.97 -12.92 15.68
CA TRP A 565 -7.87 -14.19 14.97
C TRP A 565 -7.91 -15.36 15.94
N ARG A 566 -8.61 -16.43 15.59
CA ARG A 566 -8.78 -17.60 16.45
C ARG A 566 -8.91 -18.88 15.65
N ARG A 567 -8.76 -20.04 16.31
CA ARG A 567 -9.03 -21.33 15.70
C ARG A 567 -10.53 -21.49 15.50
N ALA A 568 -10.94 -21.95 14.30
CA ALA A 568 -12.29 -22.41 14.06
C ALA A 568 -12.60 -23.55 15.05
N ARG A 569 -13.72 -23.45 15.73
CA ARG A 569 -14.19 -24.51 16.61
C ARG A 569 -14.93 -25.55 15.77
N PRO A 570 -14.67 -26.87 15.99
CA PRO A 570 -15.32 -27.95 15.25
C PRO A 570 -16.83 -27.98 15.47
#